data_0b13e05f5bd8fb387450a697c7474854
#
_entry.id   0b13e05f5bd8fb387450a697c7474854
#
_cell.length_a   1.000
_cell.length_b   1.000
_cell.length_c   1.000
_cell.angle_alpha   90.00
_cell.angle_beta   90.00
_cell.angle_gamma   90.00
#
_symmetry.space_group_name_H-M   'P 1'
#
loop_
_entity.id
_entity.type
_entity.pdbx_description
1 polymer ?
#
loop_
_entity_poly.entity_id
_entity_poly.type
_entity_poly.pdbx_seq_one_letter_code
_entity_poly.pdbx_strand_id
1 'polypeptide(L)'
;MKTIKAKTIALVIAMSASTSVYAFPGYQWEKAAQSVGIDPVMLYAVALAESASHRGLNMTSPWPYAIRNGSNATYAKSKTEAKQLLNQALQETEKYQLDIGLMQINLHWHGHRVSSAAELLDPITNLTVGSSILAEAIKSSPNDLELGIGRYHSWNEERARWYGQRVLSIYRNLLHELEVRQ
;
A
#
# COMPACT_ATOMS: atom_id res chain seq x y z
N MET A 1 -59.48 -41.99 1.02
CA MET A 1 -58.93 -40.64 1.14
C MET A 1 -57.50 -40.71 1.51
N LYS A 2 -56.56 -40.43 0.58
CA LYS A 2 -55.11 -40.41 0.84
C LYS A 2 -54.68 -38.98 1.00
N THR A 3 -54.22 -38.60 2.18
CA THR A 3 -53.69 -37.27 2.53
C THR A 3 -52.26 -37.15 1.97
N ILE A 4 -52.07 -36.23 1.04
CA ILE A 4 -50.77 -35.83 0.49
C ILE A 4 -50.13 -34.83 1.45
N LYS A 5 -49.04 -35.19 2.10
CA LYS A 5 -48.21 -34.27 2.90
C LYS A 5 -47.33 -33.44 1.98
N ALA A 6 -47.60 -32.15 1.92
CA ALA A 6 -46.70 -31.18 1.22
C ALA A 6 -45.38 -31.04 1.99
N LYS A 7 -44.26 -31.36 1.34
CA LYS A 7 -42.90 -31.07 1.85
C LYS A 7 -42.53 -29.62 1.42
N THR A 8 -42.48 -28.73 2.41
CA THR A 8 -41.93 -27.38 2.22
C THR A 8 -40.43 -27.50 2.08
N ILE A 9 -39.91 -27.22 0.90
CA ILE A 9 -38.48 -27.10 0.65
C ILE A 9 -38.09 -25.65 0.98
N ALA A 10 -37.41 -25.45 2.09
CA ALA A 10 -36.80 -24.17 2.43
C ALA A 10 -35.54 -23.99 1.55
N LEU A 11 -35.62 -23.03 0.60
CA LEU A 11 -34.50 -22.61 -0.21
C LEU A 11 -33.60 -21.71 0.65
N VAL A 12 -32.51 -22.24 1.16
CA VAL A 12 -31.47 -21.45 1.83
C VAL A 12 -30.63 -20.78 0.75
N ILE A 13 -30.89 -19.49 0.51
CA ILE A 13 -30.03 -18.65 -0.33
C ILE A 13 -28.81 -18.31 0.51
N ALA A 14 -27.72 -19.04 0.30
CA ALA A 14 -26.42 -18.67 0.82
C ALA A 14 -25.96 -17.40 0.06
N MET A 15 -26.12 -16.22 0.69
CA MET A 15 -25.43 -15.02 0.25
C MET A 15 -23.94 -15.23 0.51
N SER A 16 -23.20 -15.60 -0.53
CA SER A 16 -21.75 -15.54 -0.51
C SER A 16 -21.31 -14.07 -0.48
N ALA A 17 -21.11 -13.54 0.71
CA ALA A 17 -20.38 -12.30 0.87
C ALA A 17 -18.96 -12.53 0.36
N SER A 18 -18.61 -11.93 -0.77
CA SER A 18 -17.25 -11.92 -1.28
C SER A 18 -16.39 -11.07 -0.36
N THR A 19 -15.86 -11.67 0.70
CA THR A 19 -14.89 -11.00 1.58
C THR A 19 -13.58 -10.86 0.83
N SER A 20 -13.21 -9.65 0.49
CA SER A 20 -11.86 -9.34 0.01
C SER A 20 -10.88 -9.71 1.12
N VAL A 21 -10.11 -10.78 0.90
CA VAL A 21 -9.08 -11.19 1.87
C VAL A 21 -7.88 -10.27 1.70
N TYR A 22 -7.79 -9.21 2.50
CA TYR A 22 -6.52 -8.52 2.69
C TYR A 22 -5.60 -9.44 3.50
N ALA A 23 -4.46 -9.83 2.92
CA ALA A 23 -3.41 -10.45 3.72
C ALA A 23 -2.85 -9.36 4.65
N PHE A 24 -3.16 -9.44 5.94
CA PHE A 24 -2.65 -8.50 6.92
C PHE A 24 -1.12 -8.52 6.96
N PRO A 25 -0.46 -7.40 7.16
CA PRO A 25 0.98 -7.30 7.13
C PRO A 25 1.63 -8.22 8.18
N GLY A 26 2.56 -9.05 7.75
CA GLY A 26 3.34 -9.92 8.62
C GLY A 26 4.44 -9.15 9.36
N TYR A 27 5.22 -9.88 10.15
CA TYR A 27 6.29 -9.39 11.02
C TYR A 27 7.19 -8.26 10.45
N GLN A 28 7.46 -8.25 9.16
CA GLN A 28 8.32 -7.22 8.54
C GLN A 28 7.68 -5.82 8.56
N TRP A 29 6.35 -5.74 8.39
CA TRP A 29 5.59 -4.50 8.48
C TRP A 29 5.55 -3.98 9.91
N GLU A 30 5.28 -4.88 10.86
CA GLU A 30 5.31 -4.55 12.29
C GLU A 30 6.67 -4.01 12.70
N LYS A 31 7.75 -4.71 12.32
CA LYS A 31 9.11 -4.29 12.62
C LYS A 31 9.45 -2.92 12.02
N ALA A 32 9.13 -2.68 10.75
CA ALA A 32 9.38 -1.40 10.10
C ALA A 32 8.60 -0.26 10.76
N ALA A 33 7.32 -0.47 11.06
CA ALA A 33 6.45 0.52 11.68
C ALA A 33 6.89 0.84 13.13
N GLN A 34 7.16 -0.19 13.94
CA GLN A 34 7.59 -0.06 15.33
C GLN A 34 8.94 0.67 15.45
N SER A 35 9.87 0.45 14.51
CA SER A 35 11.18 1.10 14.53
C SER A 35 11.11 2.62 14.46
N VAL A 36 10.01 3.17 13.97
CA VAL A 36 9.77 4.62 13.81
C VAL A 36 8.53 5.12 14.58
N GLY A 37 7.90 4.27 15.41
CA GLY A 37 6.76 4.62 16.23
C GLY A 37 5.45 4.86 15.46
N ILE A 38 5.25 4.16 14.34
CA ILE A 38 4.02 4.21 13.52
C ILE A 38 3.19 2.95 13.73
N ASP A 39 1.87 3.08 13.64
CA ASP A 39 0.95 1.94 13.60
C ASP A 39 1.20 1.12 12.30
N PRO A 40 1.43 -0.21 12.38
CA PRO A 40 1.67 -1.05 11.22
C PRO A 40 0.49 -1.09 10.23
N VAL A 41 -0.75 -0.93 10.70
CA VAL A 41 -1.93 -0.83 9.82
C VAL A 41 -1.89 0.48 9.03
N MET A 42 -1.45 1.57 9.66
CA MET A 42 -1.26 2.86 8.98
C MET A 42 -0.17 2.76 7.90
N LEU A 43 0.97 2.15 8.20
CA LEU A 43 2.03 1.93 7.21
C LEU A 43 1.53 1.12 6.01
N TYR A 44 0.73 0.07 6.28
CA TYR A 44 0.14 -0.73 5.22
C TYR A 44 -0.90 0.03 4.40
N ALA A 45 -1.69 0.90 5.04
CA ALA A 45 -2.65 1.77 4.36
C ALA A 45 -1.96 2.74 3.37
N VAL A 46 -0.81 3.30 3.76
CA VAL A 46 0.02 4.12 2.87
C VAL A 46 0.51 3.28 1.69
N ALA A 47 1.07 2.10 1.92
CA ALA A 47 1.55 1.24 0.84
C ALA A 47 0.44 0.80 -0.12
N LEU A 48 -0.79 0.57 0.37
CA LEU A 48 -1.96 0.35 -0.48
C LEU A 48 -2.31 1.59 -1.31
N ALA A 49 -2.22 2.79 -0.74
CA ALA A 49 -2.45 4.02 -1.49
C ALA A 49 -1.42 4.21 -2.61
N GLU A 50 -0.18 3.78 -2.40
CA GLU A 50 0.95 3.96 -3.32
C GLU A 50 1.03 2.92 -4.42
N SER A 51 0.95 1.64 -4.07
CA SER A 51 1.31 0.57 -5.00
C SER A 51 0.30 -0.58 -5.07
N ALA A 52 -0.94 -0.38 -4.59
CA ALA A 52 -1.94 -1.44 -4.64
C ALA A 52 -2.13 -2.00 -6.05
N SER A 53 -2.04 -3.31 -6.17
CA SER A 53 -2.32 -4.03 -7.40
C SER A 53 -3.27 -5.20 -7.14
N HIS A 54 -4.17 -5.43 -8.08
CA HIS A 54 -5.11 -6.54 -8.02
C HIS A 54 -4.41 -7.84 -8.40
N ARG A 55 -4.46 -8.85 -7.51
CA ARG A 55 -3.78 -10.14 -7.69
C ARG A 55 -4.72 -11.28 -8.07
N GLY A 56 -5.89 -10.99 -8.59
CA GLY A 56 -6.94 -11.99 -8.81
C GLY A 56 -7.61 -12.42 -7.50
N LEU A 57 -8.65 -13.26 -7.58
CA LEU A 57 -9.40 -13.76 -6.42
C LEU A 57 -9.84 -12.67 -5.42
N ASN A 58 -10.13 -11.47 -5.90
CA ASN A 58 -10.50 -10.29 -5.08
C ASN A 58 -9.42 -9.86 -4.08
N MET A 59 -8.15 -10.24 -4.28
CA MET A 59 -7.04 -9.82 -3.43
C MET A 59 -6.37 -8.57 -3.99
N THR A 60 -6.27 -7.54 -3.16
CA THR A 60 -5.49 -6.33 -3.43
C THR A 60 -4.39 -6.21 -2.37
N SER A 61 -3.16 -5.99 -2.81
CA SER A 61 -2.03 -5.80 -1.92
C SER A 61 -1.01 -4.83 -2.50
N PRO A 62 -0.16 -4.19 -1.68
CA PRO A 62 0.97 -3.43 -2.18
C PRO A 62 1.87 -4.29 -3.05
N TRP A 63 2.38 -3.71 -4.15
CA TRP A 63 3.21 -4.45 -5.10
C TRP A 63 4.69 -4.13 -4.91
N PRO A 64 5.54 -5.13 -4.55
CA PRO A 64 6.94 -4.87 -4.21
C PRO A 64 7.79 -4.41 -5.40
N TYR A 65 7.36 -4.72 -6.61
CA TYR A 65 8.10 -4.43 -7.85
C TYR A 65 7.35 -3.41 -8.72
N ALA A 66 6.61 -2.50 -8.09
CA ALA A 66 5.99 -1.38 -8.77
C ALA A 66 7.06 -0.33 -9.10
N ILE A 67 7.07 0.13 -10.34
CA ILE A 67 7.90 1.25 -10.80
C ILE A 67 6.99 2.22 -11.51
N ARG A 68 6.96 3.46 -11.04
CA ARG A 68 6.30 4.56 -11.72
C ARG A 68 7.34 5.41 -12.42
N ASN A 69 7.07 5.69 -13.69
CA ASN A 69 7.85 6.60 -14.52
C ASN A 69 6.89 7.70 -15.02
N GLY A 70 6.91 8.85 -14.38
CA GLY A 70 5.94 9.90 -14.62
C GLY A 70 4.50 9.43 -14.39
N SER A 71 3.67 9.44 -15.44
CA SER A 71 2.28 8.95 -15.39
C SER A 71 2.14 7.43 -15.56
N ASN A 72 3.20 6.74 -15.98
CA ASN A 72 3.17 5.33 -16.31
C ASN A 72 3.59 4.48 -15.11
N ALA A 73 2.71 3.60 -14.64
CA ALA A 73 3.01 2.63 -13.59
C ALA A 73 3.17 1.22 -14.20
N THR A 74 4.25 0.55 -13.86
CA THR A 74 4.55 -0.83 -14.28
C THR A 74 4.69 -1.72 -13.05
N TYR A 75 4.06 -2.90 -13.11
CA TYR A 75 4.02 -3.88 -12.03
C TYR A 75 4.78 -5.13 -12.47
N ALA A 76 6.09 -5.14 -12.30
CA ALA A 76 6.94 -6.27 -12.70
C ALA A 76 6.58 -7.54 -11.91
N LYS A 77 6.68 -8.70 -12.57
CA LYS A 77 6.32 -10.00 -11.98
C LYS A 77 7.42 -10.59 -11.11
N SER A 78 8.65 -10.10 -11.26
CA SER A 78 9.82 -10.56 -10.51
C SER A 78 10.81 -9.43 -10.25
N LYS A 79 11.70 -9.63 -9.26
CA LYS A 79 12.80 -8.70 -8.96
C LYS A 79 13.75 -8.52 -10.16
N THR A 80 13.96 -9.58 -10.95
CA THR A 80 14.81 -9.53 -12.14
C THR A 80 14.20 -8.64 -13.22
N GLU A 81 12.92 -8.83 -13.52
CA GLU A 81 12.18 -7.97 -14.46
C GLU A 81 12.16 -6.51 -13.97
N ALA A 82 11.89 -6.29 -12.67
CA ALA A 82 11.91 -4.95 -12.09
C ALA A 82 13.26 -4.25 -12.24
N LYS A 83 14.37 -4.98 -12.06
CA LYS A 83 15.72 -4.43 -12.27
C LYS A 83 15.94 -4.02 -13.73
N GLN A 84 15.47 -4.80 -14.69
CA GLN A 84 15.58 -4.47 -16.12
C GLN A 84 14.80 -3.19 -16.44
N LEU A 85 13.53 -3.12 -16.00
CA LEU A 85 12.68 -1.96 -16.18
C LEU A 85 13.24 -0.71 -15.49
N LEU A 86 13.77 -0.85 -14.28
CA LEU A 86 14.41 0.25 -13.56
C LEU A 86 15.64 0.77 -14.30
N ASN A 87 16.50 -0.14 -14.79
CA ASN A 87 17.70 0.26 -15.56
C ASN A 87 17.33 1.01 -16.84
N GLN A 88 16.26 0.57 -17.53
CA GLN A 88 15.75 1.27 -18.70
C GLN A 88 15.22 2.66 -18.31
N ALA A 89 14.37 2.74 -17.27
CA ALA A 89 13.80 3.99 -16.80
C ALA A 89 14.87 5.00 -16.35
N LEU A 90 15.97 4.55 -15.75
CA LEU A 90 17.10 5.39 -15.35
C LEU A 90 17.86 6.00 -16.53
N GLN A 91 17.77 5.41 -17.72
CA GLN A 91 18.39 5.94 -18.95
C GLN A 91 17.46 6.91 -19.71
N GLU A 92 16.15 6.69 -19.60
CA GLU A 92 15.15 7.41 -20.40
C GLU A 92 14.48 8.57 -19.64
N THR A 93 14.61 8.61 -18.31
CA THR A 93 13.77 9.47 -17.49
C THR A 93 14.56 10.15 -16.37
N GLU A 94 14.16 11.36 -16.06
CA GLU A 94 14.71 12.11 -14.93
C GLU A 94 14.30 11.49 -13.59
N LYS A 95 15.22 11.46 -12.62
CA LYS A 95 15.03 10.80 -11.31
C LYS A 95 13.82 11.31 -10.54
N TYR A 96 13.40 12.58 -10.71
CA TYR A 96 12.23 13.14 -10.03
C TYR A 96 10.90 12.53 -10.49
N GLN A 97 10.90 11.81 -11.61
CA GLN A 97 9.73 11.10 -12.14
C GLN A 97 9.70 9.62 -11.77
N LEU A 98 10.72 9.13 -11.05
CA LEU A 98 10.83 7.70 -10.72
C LEU A 98 10.45 7.43 -9.27
N ASP A 99 9.37 6.66 -9.09
CA ASP A 99 8.93 6.14 -7.80
C ASP A 99 9.05 4.60 -7.81
N ILE A 100 9.61 4.03 -6.73
CA ILE A 100 10.04 2.62 -6.71
C ILE A 100 9.46 1.87 -5.52
N GLY A 101 8.90 0.69 -5.79
CA GLY A 101 8.58 -0.35 -4.82
C GLY A 101 7.26 -0.15 -4.07
N LEU A 102 7.11 -0.88 -2.94
CA LEU A 102 5.90 -0.92 -2.11
C LEU A 102 5.40 0.45 -1.70
N MET A 103 6.32 1.29 -1.25
CA MET A 103 6.05 2.63 -0.72
C MET A 103 6.27 3.73 -1.76
N GLN A 104 6.49 3.37 -3.03
CA GLN A 104 6.72 4.30 -4.15
C GLN A 104 7.70 5.42 -3.80
N ILE A 105 8.92 5.00 -3.37
CA ILE A 105 9.97 5.93 -2.96
C ILE A 105 10.46 6.71 -4.17
N ASN A 106 10.29 8.04 -4.14
CA ASN A 106 10.77 8.92 -5.20
C ASN A 106 12.30 9.01 -5.17
N LEU A 107 12.93 8.68 -6.29
CA LEU A 107 14.38 8.56 -6.39
C LEU A 107 15.11 9.90 -6.28
N HIS A 108 14.51 10.99 -6.73
CA HIS A 108 15.12 12.33 -6.65
C HIS A 108 15.22 12.80 -5.19
N TRP A 109 14.11 12.70 -4.45
CA TRP A 109 14.04 13.24 -3.09
C TRP A 109 14.67 12.33 -2.06
N HIS A 110 14.62 11.00 -2.28
CA HIS A 110 14.98 10.01 -1.27
C HIS A 110 16.07 9.01 -1.70
N GLY A 111 16.59 9.14 -2.95
CA GLY A 111 17.63 8.24 -3.46
C GLY A 111 18.93 8.26 -2.64
N HIS A 112 19.20 9.35 -1.90
CA HIS A 112 20.34 9.46 -0.99
C HIS A 112 20.27 8.54 0.25
N ARG A 113 19.11 7.93 0.52
CA ARG A 113 18.88 7.03 1.66
C ARG A 113 19.31 5.58 1.37
N VAL A 114 19.72 5.30 0.15
CA VAL A 114 20.17 3.98 -0.32
C VAL A 114 21.46 4.13 -1.14
N SER A 115 22.25 3.07 -1.24
CA SER A 115 23.49 3.10 -2.03
C SER A 115 23.22 3.02 -3.53
N SER A 116 22.09 2.42 -3.93
CA SER A 116 21.64 2.34 -5.32
C SER A 116 20.13 2.30 -5.42
N ALA A 117 19.57 2.79 -6.54
CA ALA A 117 18.14 2.71 -6.83
C ALA A 117 17.61 1.26 -6.79
N ALA A 118 18.43 0.29 -7.17
CA ALA A 118 18.06 -1.12 -7.18
C ALA A 118 17.77 -1.71 -5.78
N GLU A 119 18.31 -1.10 -4.71
CA GLU A 119 18.02 -1.50 -3.33
C GLU A 119 16.56 -1.22 -2.96
N LEU A 120 15.93 -0.21 -3.55
CA LEU A 120 14.51 0.08 -3.37
C LEU A 120 13.57 -1.00 -3.96
N LEU A 121 14.10 -1.93 -4.76
CA LEU A 121 13.38 -3.14 -5.19
C LEU A 121 13.44 -4.28 -4.16
N ASP A 122 14.16 -4.10 -3.06
CA ASP A 122 14.08 -5.00 -1.93
C ASP A 122 12.94 -4.58 -1.01
N PRO A 123 11.95 -5.45 -0.74
CA PRO A 123 10.76 -5.06 0.03
C PRO A 123 11.08 -4.57 1.44
N ILE A 124 12.09 -5.16 2.11
CA ILE A 124 12.47 -4.77 3.47
C ILE A 124 13.13 -3.39 3.46
N THR A 125 14.06 -3.17 2.55
CA THR A 125 14.72 -1.87 2.37
C THR A 125 13.68 -0.80 2.03
N ASN A 126 12.76 -1.09 1.11
CA ASN A 126 11.71 -0.17 0.70
C ASN A 126 10.79 0.22 1.87
N LEU A 127 10.34 -0.77 2.67
CA LEU A 127 9.55 -0.53 3.87
C LEU A 127 10.30 0.30 4.91
N THR A 128 11.57 0.00 5.14
CA THR A 128 12.40 0.74 6.12
C THR A 128 12.57 2.20 5.72
N VAL A 129 12.86 2.46 4.45
CA VAL A 129 12.97 3.83 3.93
C VAL A 129 11.62 4.54 3.97
N GLY A 130 10.56 3.88 3.47
CA GLY A 130 9.21 4.45 3.42
C GLY A 130 8.63 4.76 4.80
N SER A 131 8.83 3.88 5.79
CA SER A 131 8.39 4.12 7.16
C SER A 131 9.10 5.32 7.79
N SER A 132 10.40 5.50 7.55
CA SER A 132 11.16 6.68 8.01
C SER A 132 10.62 7.97 7.39
N ILE A 133 10.36 7.97 6.07
CA ILE A 133 9.79 9.15 5.38
C ILE A 133 8.40 9.47 5.94
N LEU A 134 7.56 8.47 6.16
CA LEU A 134 6.23 8.67 6.74
C LEU A 134 6.29 9.23 8.16
N ALA A 135 7.22 8.73 8.99
CA ALA A 135 7.42 9.25 10.34
C ALA A 135 7.85 10.73 10.32
N GLU A 136 8.77 11.09 9.45
CA GLU A 136 9.21 12.48 9.26
C GLU A 136 8.04 13.37 8.80
N ALA A 137 7.23 12.90 7.85
CA ALA A 137 6.05 13.59 7.36
C ALA A 137 5.01 13.83 8.48
N ILE A 138 4.67 12.79 9.26
CA ILE A 138 3.74 12.91 10.40
C ILE A 138 4.29 13.86 11.46
N LYS A 139 5.57 13.75 11.79
CA LYS A 139 6.22 14.62 12.78
C LYS A 139 6.20 16.11 12.36
N SER A 140 6.15 16.40 11.08
CA SER A 140 6.08 17.78 10.57
C SER A 140 4.72 18.47 10.85
N SER A 141 3.70 17.71 11.24
CA SER A 141 2.35 18.21 11.60
C SER A 141 1.81 17.50 12.85
N PRO A 142 2.40 17.74 14.03
CA PRO A 142 2.15 16.94 15.23
C PRO A 142 0.70 17.03 15.74
N ASN A 143 -0.03 18.09 15.38
CA ASN A 143 -1.42 18.31 15.80
C ASN A 143 -2.44 18.05 14.66
N ASP A 144 -1.97 17.58 13.50
CA ASP A 144 -2.82 17.32 12.33
C ASP A 144 -2.32 16.07 11.60
N LEU A 145 -2.85 14.93 12.03
CA LEU A 145 -2.46 13.63 11.49
C LEU A 145 -2.79 13.50 9.99
N GLU A 146 -3.92 14.05 9.54
CA GLU A 146 -4.31 14.03 8.13
C GLU A 146 -3.27 14.74 7.27
N LEU A 147 -2.90 15.96 7.66
CA LEU A 147 -1.88 16.73 6.96
C LEU A 147 -0.50 16.05 7.05
N GLY A 148 -0.16 15.49 8.22
CA GLY A 148 1.10 14.77 8.41
C GLY A 148 1.24 13.56 7.50
N ILE A 149 0.21 12.71 7.42
CA ILE A 149 0.17 11.58 6.49
C ILE A 149 0.23 12.11 5.04
N GLY A 150 -0.52 13.17 4.76
CA GLY A 150 -0.58 13.76 3.42
C GLY A 150 0.75 14.28 2.91
N ARG A 151 1.62 14.78 3.78
CA ARG A 151 2.96 15.25 3.46
C ARG A 151 3.92 14.15 2.99
N TYR A 152 3.58 12.91 3.21
CA TYR A 152 4.25 11.80 2.55
C TYR A 152 4.20 11.92 1.02
N HIS A 153 3.05 12.33 0.50
CA HIS A 153 2.81 12.46 -0.94
C HIS A 153 3.15 13.85 -1.49
N SER A 154 2.86 14.91 -0.76
CA SER A 154 3.05 16.29 -1.24
C SER A 154 3.16 17.29 -0.10
N TRP A 155 4.05 18.31 -0.27
CA TRP A 155 4.11 19.45 0.63
C TRP A 155 3.13 20.57 0.26
N ASN A 156 2.44 20.48 -0.87
CA ASN A 156 1.30 21.34 -1.16
C ASN A 156 0.12 20.90 -0.28
N GLU A 157 -0.44 21.82 0.51
CA GLU A 157 -1.43 21.50 1.55
C GLU A 157 -2.70 20.85 0.97
N GLU A 158 -3.23 21.35 -0.13
CA GLU A 158 -4.44 20.79 -0.75
C GLU A 158 -4.23 19.34 -1.20
N ARG A 159 -3.11 19.07 -1.88
CA ARG A 159 -2.75 17.70 -2.31
C ARG A 159 -2.47 16.79 -1.11
N ALA A 160 -1.80 17.32 -0.08
CA ALA A 160 -1.54 16.59 1.14
C ALA A 160 -2.84 16.17 1.83
N ARG A 161 -3.79 17.09 2.01
CA ARG A 161 -5.08 16.76 2.63
C ARG A 161 -5.87 15.75 1.83
N TRP A 162 -5.95 15.90 0.51
CA TRP A 162 -6.60 14.91 -0.35
C TRP A 162 -6.00 13.51 -0.17
N TYR A 163 -4.66 13.42 -0.16
CA TYR A 163 -3.97 12.15 0.04
C TYR A 163 -4.16 11.60 1.47
N GLY A 164 -4.02 12.45 2.49
CA GLY A 164 -4.22 12.08 3.89
C GLY A 164 -5.61 11.50 4.15
N GLN A 165 -6.66 12.14 3.62
CA GLN A 165 -8.05 11.66 3.70
C GLN A 165 -8.20 10.28 3.04
N ARG A 166 -7.59 10.09 1.86
CA ARG A 166 -7.59 8.80 1.16
C ARG A 166 -6.95 7.70 2.01
N VAL A 167 -5.77 7.95 2.57
CA VAL A 167 -5.06 6.98 3.43
C VAL A 167 -5.85 6.69 4.69
N LEU A 168 -6.39 7.70 5.36
CA LEU A 168 -7.23 7.51 6.55
C LEU A 168 -8.50 6.72 6.26
N SER A 169 -9.07 6.85 5.07
CA SER A 169 -10.21 6.01 4.66
C SER A 169 -9.80 4.54 4.50
N ILE A 170 -8.65 4.27 3.84
CA ILE A 170 -8.10 2.91 3.71
C ILE A 170 -7.80 2.33 5.11
N TYR A 171 -7.18 3.11 5.98
CA TYR A 171 -6.83 2.70 7.34
C TYR A 171 -8.06 2.29 8.15
N ARG A 172 -9.14 3.10 8.15
CA ARG A 172 -10.40 2.77 8.83
C ARG A 172 -11.03 1.48 8.30
N ASN A 173 -11.01 1.28 6.98
CA ASN A 173 -11.53 0.06 6.37
C ASN A 173 -10.73 -1.18 6.81
N LEU A 174 -9.38 -1.06 6.88
CA LEU A 174 -8.53 -2.15 7.36
C LEU A 174 -8.80 -2.49 8.83
N LEU A 175 -8.96 -1.49 9.69
CA LEU A 175 -9.31 -1.71 11.10
C LEU A 175 -10.65 -2.43 11.24
N HIS A 176 -11.66 -2.00 10.51
CA HIS A 176 -12.98 -2.65 10.51
C HIS A 176 -12.89 -4.12 10.06
N GLU A 177 -12.14 -4.42 9.00
CA GLU A 177 -11.92 -5.81 8.55
C GLU A 177 -11.19 -6.68 9.60
N LEU A 178 -10.32 -6.09 10.40
CA LEU A 178 -9.63 -6.80 11.49
C LEU A 178 -10.57 -7.11 12.67
N GLU A 179 -11.44 -6.18 13.03
CA GLU A 179 -12.45 -6.37 14.09
C GLU A 179 -13.46 -7.46 13.73
N VAL A 180 -13.91 -7.51 12.48
CA VAL A 180 -14.89 -8.50 12.01
C VAL A 180 -14.33 -9.94 11.99
N ARG A 181 -13.00 -10.10 11.98
CA ARG A 181 -12.32 -11.41 11.93
C ARG A 181 -11.95 -11.99 13.29
N GLN A 182 -12.11 -11.23 14.36
CA GLN A 182 -11.91 -11.69 15.75
C GLN A 182 -13.18 -12.30 16.30
#